data_bceae26d6eeb2661ba65f3dfdca6f51c
#
_entry.id   bceae26d6eeb2661ba65f3dfdca6f51c
#
_cell.length_a   1.000
_cell.length_b   1.000
_cell.length_c   1.000
_cell.angle_alpha   90.00
_cell.angle_beta   90.00
_cell.angle_gamma   90.00
#
_symmetry.space_group_name_H-M   'P 1'
#
loop_
_entity.id
_entity.type
_entity.pdbx_description
1 polymer ?
#
loop_
_entity_poly.entity_id
_entity_poly.type
_entity_poly.pdbx_seq_one_letter_code
_entity_poly.pdbx_strand_id
1 'polypeptide(L)'
;MENHQLSSDNPMILEIRELLEKSRKNIAQQVNTELLTTYWNIGRIIVEYEQQSQLRAEYGKQTLKELSKELTREFGKGFSRSNLQNMRAFYLAYEKCQTPSGKLAWSHYCELLTISDEGKRSFYEKEAVNSGWSVRELKRQIESSLYERLLLSSGNANKEKVLSLAQKGIEIAQPADIIRDPYVFEFLGIPENKPYLESDLEQALVMQIEKFLLELGRGFMFVGTQQRITLNNTHYYVDMVFYNKILRAYVLIELKTKKLTPEAAGQLNMYLNYYAAEVNDHDDNPPIGIILCTDKDGVAAEYALGGLSNNIFASRYVLYMPDKEQLVAQVEAVLKKWHDKNDGNQ
;
A
#
# COMPACT_ATOMS: atom_id res chain seq x y z
N MET A 1 -44.90 7.82 -35.35
CA MET A 1 -44.36 8.32 -34.06
C MET A 1 -43.09 7.52 -33.79
N GLU A 2 -41.95 8.09 -34.14
CA GLU A 2 -40.66 7.46 -33.87
C GLU A 2 -40.39 7.55 -32.35
N ASN A 3 -40.28 6.40 -31.72
CA ASN A 3 -39.88 6.30 -30.33
C ASN A 3 -38.39 6.73 -30.24
N HIS A 4 -38.12 7.99 -29.94
CA HIS A 4 -36.81 8.48 -29.61
C HIS A 4 -36.44 7.94 -28.21
N GLN A 5 -36.01 6.69 -28.16
CA GLN A 5 -35.40 6.11 -26.98
C GLN A 5 -34.00 6.73 -26.83
N LEU A 6 -33.81 7.59 -25.81
CA LEU A 6 -32.51 8.16 -25.49
C LEU A 6 -31.54 7.03 -25.20
N SER A 7 -30.47 6.92 -25.98
CA SER A 7 -29.40 5.96 -25.76
C SER A 7 -28.68 6.27 -24.41
N SER A 8 -28.19 5.22 -23.73
CA SER A 8 -27.34 5.33 -22.51
C SER A 8 -26.12 6.23 -22.75
N ASP A 9 -25.70 6.39 -23.99
CA ASP A 9 -24.52 7.16 -24.40
C ASP A 9 -24.87 8.59 -24.79
N ASN A 10 -26.12 9.03 -24.60
CA ASN A 10 -26.52 10.40 -24.85
C ASN A 10 -25.73 11.33 -23.89
N PRO A 11 -25.07 12.39 -24.41
CA PRO A 11 -24.25 13.29 -23.57
C PRO A 11 -25.00 13.87 -22.38
N MET A 12 -26.29 14.22 -22.53
CA MET A 12 -27.13 14.71 -21.45
C MET A 12 -27.32 13.67 -20.35
N ILE A 13 -27.51 12.38 -20.71
CA ILE A 13 -27.64 11.29 -19.72
C ILE A 13 -26.33 11.08 -19.00
N LEU A 14 -25.19 11.14 -19.69
CA LEU A 14 -23.85 11.01 -19.09
C LEU A 14 -23.58 12.14 -18.11
N GLU A 15 -23.88 13.38 -18.47
CA GLU A 15 -23.71 14.56 -17.62
C GLU A 15 -24.59 14.49 -16.35
N ILE A 16 -25.87 14.12 -16.51
CA ILE A 16 -26.78 13.92 -15.36
C ILE A 16 -26.29 12.80 -14.46
N ARG A 17 -25.80 11.68 -15.03
CA ARG A 17 -25.23 10.55 -14.26
C ARG A 17 -24.04 11.01 -13.44
N GLU A 18 -23.09 11.70 -14.04
CA GLU A 18 -21.90 12.24 -13.36
C GLU A 18 -22.29 13.18 -12.22
N LEU A 19 -23.25 14.08 -12.44
CA LEU A 19 -23.78 14.98 -11.41
C LEU A 19 -24.38 14.21 -10.23
N LEU A 20 -25.19 13.19 -10.51
CA LEU A 20 -25.83 12.36 -9.49
C LEU A 20 -24.80 11.53 -8.70
N GLU A 21 -23.80 10.95 -9.38
CA GLU A 21 -22.73 10.19 -8.74
C GLU A 21 -21.88 11.10 -7.83
N LYS A 22 -21.52 12.28 -8.31
CA LYS A 22 -20.81 13.30 -7.52
C LYS A 22 -21.61 13.72 -6.28
N SER A 23 -22.91 13.96 -6.44
CA SER A 23 -23.79 14.33 -5.34
C SER A 23 -23.91 13.22 -4.29
N ARG A 24 -24.11 11.97 -4.72
CA ARG A 24 -24.16 10.80 -3.82
C ARG A 24 -22.85 10.63 -3.04
N LYS A 25 -21.71 10.79 -3.72
CA LYS A 25 -20.39 10.72 -3.10
C LYS A 25 -20.21 11.81 -2.04
N ASN A 26 -20.62 13.03 -2.33
CA ASN A 26 -20.52 14.15 -1.39
C ASN A 26 -21.40 13.92 -0.15
N ILE A 27 -22.64 13.47 -0.34
CA ILE A 27 -23.56 13.16 0.77
C ILE A 27 -22.97 12.05 1.64
N ALA A 28 -22.50 10.96 1.05
CA ALA A 28 -21.88 9.86 1.78
C ALA A 28 -20.67 10.33 2.60
N GLN A 29 -19.84 11.21 2.03
CA GLN A 29 -18.68 11.77 2.72
C GLN A 29 -19.10 12.68 3.88
N GLN A 30 -20.14 13.51 3.70
CA GLN A 30 -20.66 14.37 4.77
C GLN A 30 -21.23 13.56 5.94
N VAL A 31 -22.05 12.53 5.66
CA VAL A 31 -22.59 11.64 6.68
C VAL A 31 -21.46 10.94 7.44
N ASN A 32 -20.43 10.48 6.74
CA ASN A 32 -19.29 9.83 7.36
C ASN A 32 -18.48 10.81 8.23
N THR A 33 -18.27 12.03 7.77
CA THR A 33 -17.61 13.09 8.56
C THR A 33 -18.36 13.37 9.85
N GLU A 34 -19.67 13.50 9.79
CA GLU A 34 -20.51 13.75 10.98
C GLU A 34 -20.45 12.58 11.97
N LEU A 35 -20.48 11.34 11.45
CA LEU A 35 -20.34 10.15 12.28
C LEU A 35 -18.98 10.12 13.00
N LEU A 36 -17.91 10.39 12.29
CA LEU A 36 -16.54 10.42 12.86
C LEU A 36 -16.40 11.54 13.90
N THR A 37 -16.95 12.72 13.62
CA THR A 37 -16.98 13.85 14.57
C THR A 37 -17.77 13.49 15.83
N THR A 38 -18.90 12.81 15.68
CA THR A 38 -19.70 12.32 16.82
C THR A 38 -18.89 11.32 17.65
N TYR A 39 -18.23 10.34 17.03
CA TYR A 39 -17.42 9.36 17.73
C TYR A 39 -16.21 9.97 18.42
N TRP A 40 -15.58 10.96 17.80
CA TRP A 40 -14.50 11.73 18.41
C TRP A 40 -14.98 12.49 19.65
N ASN A 41 -16.15 13.15 19.59
CA ASN A 41 -16.74 13.86 20.72
C ASN A 41 -17.15 12.91 21.85
N ILE A 42 -17.70 11.73 21.53
CA ILE A 42 -17.97 10.71 22.55
C ILE A 42 -16.67 10.30 23.25
N GLY A 43 -15.61 10.07 22.47
CA GLY A 43 -14.28 9.76 23.00
C GLY A 43 -13.75 10.86 23.91
N ARG A 44 -13.90 12.12 23.52
CA ARG A 44 -13.56 13.31 24.33
C ARG A 44 -14.29 13.34 25.67
N ILE A 45 -15.60 13.19 25.63
CA ILE A 45 -16.42 13.18 26.84
C ILE A 45 -15.98 12.06 27.80
N ILE A 46 -15.71 10.86 27.29
CA ILE A 46 -15.22 9.74 28.10
C ILE A 46 -13.89 10.09 28.78
N VAL A 47 -12.94 10.64 28.05
CA VAL A 47 -11.60 10.99 28.57
C VAL A 47 -11.69 12.13 29.59
N GLU A 48 -12.44 13.19 29.29
CA GLU A 48 -12.64 14.32 30.22
C GLU A 48 -13.30 13.88 31.50
N TYR A 49 -14.30 12.99 31.44
CA TYR A 49 -14.94 12.43 32.61
C TYR A 49 -13.99 11.55 33.45
N GLU A 50 -13.18 10.74 32.81
CA GLU A 50 -12.13 9.92 33.48
C GLU A 50 -11.12 10.81 34.21
N GLN A 51 -10.70 11.92 33.60
CA GLN A 51 -9.72 12.86 34.17
C GLN A 51 -10.30 13.62 35.39
N GLN A 52 -11.58 14.05 35.32
CA GLN A 52 -12.21 14.77 36.41
C GLN A 52 -12.52 13.91 37.64
N SER A 53 -12.74 12.62 37.43
CA SER A 53 -13.18 11.74 38.52
C SER A 53 -12.02 11.18 39.37
N GLN A 54 -10.77 11.54 39.21
CA GLN A 54 -9.58 11.12 39.99
C GLN A 54 -9.64 9.65 40.52
N LEU A 55 -10.51 8.83 39.95
CA LEU A 55 -10.90 7.53 40.47
C LEU A 55 -10.26 6.40 39.65
N ARG A 56 -9.55 5.56 40.38
CA ARG A 56 -8.89 4.27 40.06
C ARG A 56 -9.36 3.57 38.79
N ALA A 57 -8.42 2.96 38.09
CA ALA A 57 -8.58 2.18 36.83
C ALA A 57 -9.73 1.13 36.85
N GLU A 58 -10.14 0.64 38.03
CA GLU A 58 -11.30 -0.24 38.19
C GLU A 58 -12.64 0.45 37.94
N TYR A 59 -12.76 1.72 38.34
CA TYR A 59 -13.97 2.48 38.13
C TYR A 59 -14.21 2.78 36.64
N GLY A 60 -13.17 3.10 35.91
CA GLY A 60 -13.28 3.36 34.47
C GLY A 60 -13.77 2.14 33.65
N LYS A 61 -13.36 0.93 34.03
CA LYS A 61 -13.85 -0.32 33.40
C LYS A 61 -15.34 -0.56 33.67
N GLN A 62 -15.79 -0.26 34.87
CA GLN A 62 -17.21 -0.39 35.27
C GLN A 62 -18.04 0.65 34.56
N THR A 63 -17.59 1.89 34.51
CA THR A 63 -18.28 3.02 33.85
C THR A 63 -18.50 2.76 32.37
N LEU A 64 -17.48 2.28 31.62
CA LEU A 64 -17.67 1.94 30.22
C LEU A 64 -18.62 0.78 29.97
N LYS A 65 -18.72 -0.17 30.91
CA LYS A 65 -19.66 -1.29 30.80
C LYS A 65 -21.14 -0.78 31.04
N GLU A 66 -21.35 0.08 32.01
CA GLU A 66 -22.64 0.67 32.28
C GLU A 66 -23.07 1.62 31.16
N LEU A 67 -22.16 2.49 30.69
CA LEU A 67 -22.40 3.38 29.58
C LEU A 67 -22.76 2.59 28.30
N SER A 68 -22.04 1.51 28.00
CA SER A 68 -22.36 0.62 26.88
C SER A 68 -23.75 0.04 26.95
N LYS A 69 -24.19 -0.38 28.17
CA LYS A 69 -25.51 -0.97 28.38
C LYS A 69 -26.62 0.07 28.14
N GLU A 70 -26.47 1.27 28.71
CA GLU A 70 -27.47 2.32 28.58
C GLU A 70 -27.56 2.85 27.13
N LEU A 71 -26.45 3.19 26.51
CA LEU A 71 -26.44 3.68 25.12
C LEU A 71 -26.91 2.61 24.11
N THR A 72 -26.63 1.34 24.36
CA THR A 72 -27.13 0.26 23.47
C THR A 72 -28.65 0.09 23.64
N ARG A 73 -29.19 0.28 24.84
CA ARG A 73 -30.62 0.23 25.08
C ARG A 73 -31.37 1.38 24.40
N GLU A 74 -30.80 2.58 24.41
CA GLU A 74 -31.44 3.79 23.91
C GLU A 74 -31.24 4.00 22.40
N PHE A 75 -30.02 3.79 21.91
CA PHE A 75 -29.64 4.10 20.54
C PHE A 75 -29.32 2.85 19.67
N GLY A 76 -29.42 1.67 20.24
CA GLY A 76 -29.21 0.40 19.50
C GLY A 76 -27.76 0.00 19.36
N LYS A 77 -27.51 -0.83 18.33
CA LYS A 77 -26.17 -1.38 18.04
C LYS A 77 -25.20 -0.28 17.63
N GLY A 78 -23.97 -0.35 18.10
CA GLY A 78 -22.93 0.65 17.78
C GLY A 78 -22.20 1.17 19.02
N PHE A 79 -22.77 0.95 20.21
CA PHE A 79 -22.21 1.42 21.47
C PHE A 79 -21.69 0.27 22.36
N SER A 80 -21.16 -0.80 21.72
CA SER A 80 -20.49 -1.88 22.45
C SER A 80 -19.29 -1.33 23.22
N ARG A 81 -18.92 -2.00 24.30
CA ARG A 81 -17.77 -1.61 25.12
C ARG A 81 -16.50 -1.45 24.30
N SER A 82 -16.23 -2.36 23.36
CA SER A 82 -15.07 -2.28 22.47
C SER A 82 -15.14 -1.07 21.54
N ASN A 83 -16.33 -0.72 21.03
CA ASN A 83 -16.50 0.45 20.19
C ASN A 83 -16.33 1.76 20.99
N LEU A 84 -16.82 1.84 22.23
CA LEU A 84 -16.56 2.97 23.12
C LEU A 84 -15.06 3.11 23.46
N GLN A 85 -14.35 1.99 23.62
CA GLN A 85 -12.89 2.00 23.78
C GLN A 85 -12.18 2.52 22.52
N ASN A 86 -12.66 2.14 21.33
CA ASN A 86 -12.12 2.68 20.08
C ASN A 86 -12.42 4.18 19.94
N MET A 87 -13.61 4.67 20.32
CA MET A 87 -13.92 6.10 20.31
C MET A 87 -13.01 6.88 21.26
N ARG A 88 -12.77 6.34 22.48
CA ARG A 88 -11.81 6.89 23.43
C ARG A 88 -10.38 6.94 22.86
N ALA A 89 -9.92 5.83 22.28
CA ALA A 89 -8.61 5.75 21.64
C ALA A 89 -8.50 6.71 20.43
N PHE A 90 -9.59 6.87 19.68
CA PHE A 90 -9.66 7.78 18.54
C PHE A 90 -9.46 9.23 18.97
N TYR A 91 -10.13 9.69 20.04
CA TYR A 91 -9.88 11.01 20.58
C TYR A 91 -8.42 11.19 20.99
N LEU A 92 -7.84 10.27 21.76
CA LEU A 92 -6.46 10.37 22.22
C LEU A 92 -5.44 10.34 21.07
N ALA A 93 -5.71 9.57 20.02
CA ALA A 93 -4.81 9.46 18.88
C ALA A 93 -4.88 10.67 17.93
N TYR A 94 -6.03 11.37 17.92
CA TYR A 94 -6.33 12.48 17.01
C TYR A 94 -6.78 13.73 17.76
N GLU A 95 -6.24 13.96 18.95
CA GLU A 95 -6.61 15.09 19.82
C GLU A 95 -6.44 16.46 19.14
N LYS A 96 -5.41 16.59 18.29
CA LYS A 96 -5.13 17.81 17.52
C LYS A 96 -5.97 17.94 16.25
N CYS A 97 -6.74 16.91 15.89
CA CYS A 97 -7.49 16.87 14.64
C CYS A 97 -8.92 17.34 14.90
N GLN A 98 -9.21 18.62 14.66
CA GLN A 98 -10.53 19.19 14.90
C GLN A 98 -11.65 18.61 14.01
N THR A 99 -11.31 18.04 12.86
CA THR A 99 -12.28 17.46 11.93
C THR A 99 -11.67 16.30 11.14
N PRO A 100 -12.07 15.04 11.41
CA PRO A 100 -11.70 13.90 10.57
C PRO A 100 -12.14 14.10 9.12
N SER A 101 -11.31 13.72 8.17
CA SER A 101 -11.53 14.08 6.75
C SER A 101 -12.75 13.44 6.08
N GLY A 102 -13.45 12.52 6.74
CA GLY A 102 -14.57 11.76 6.17
C GLY A 102 -14.24 10.89 4.94
N LYS A 103 -12.98 10.87 4.51
CA LYS A 103 -12.52 10.06 3.38
C LYS A 103 -12.36 8.58 3.74
N LEU A 104 -12.10 8.29 5.00
CA LEU A 104 -12.01 6.92 5.55
C LEU A 104 -13.22 6.66 6.43
N ALA A 105 -13.78 5.45 6.35
CA ALA A 105 -14.88 5.01 7.22
C ALA A 105 -14.36 4.70 8.62
N TRP A 106 -15.28 4.67 9.63
CA TRP A 106 -14.95 4.32 11.00
C TRP A 106 -14.16 3.03 11.16
N SER A 107 -14.48 2.01 10.37
CA SER A 107 -13.75 0.73 10.37
C SER A 107 -12.29 0.85 9.96
N HIS A 108 -11.93 1.81 9.11
CA HIS A 108 -10.52 2.09 8.81
C HIS A 108 -9.81 2.67 10.03
N TYR A 109 -10.45 3.60 10.73
CA TYR A 109 -9.88 4.17 11.96
C TYR A 109 -9.70 3.11 13.04
N CYS A 110 -10.65 2.16 13.18
CA CYS A 110 -10.49 1.03 14.11
C CYS A 110 -9.23 0.19 13.81
N GLU A 111 -8.90 -0.06 12.54
CA GLU A 111 -7.65 -0.74 12.16
C GLU A 111 -6.42 0.15 12.42
N LEU A 112 -6.49 1.44 12.09
CA LEU A 112 -5.39 2.39 12.32
C LEU A 112 -5.06 2.55 13.81
N LEU A 113 -6.05 2.48 14.70
CA LEU A 113 -5.88 2.56 16.14
C LEU A 113 -5.12 1.38 16.75
N THR A 114 -4.95 0.28 16.01
CA THR A 114 -4.07 -0.83 16.43
C THR A 114 -2.58 -0.48 16.34
N ILE A 115 -2.24 0.62 15.65
CA ILE A 115 -0.87 1.10 15.44
C ILE A 115 -0.55 2.14 16.51
N SER A 116 0.35 1.82 17.42
CA SER A 116 0.77 2.72 18.51
C SER A 116 1.65 3.88 18.02
N ASP A 117 2.53 3.63 17.07
CA ASP A 117 3.41 4.66 16.49
C ASP A 117 2.61 5.66 15.65
N GLU A 118 2.70 6.94 16.02
CA GLU A 118 1.95 8.02 15.37
C GLU A 118 2.38 8.22 13.90
N GLY A 119 3.68 8.16 13.63
CA GLY A 119 4.21 8.33 12.29
C GLY A 119 3.77 7.20 11.35
N LYS A 120 3.91 5.97 11.81
CA LYS A 120 3.44 4.79 11.07
C LYS A 120 1.93 4.81 10.85
N ARG A 121 1.14 5.19 11.86
CA ARG A 121 -0.32 5.35 11.74
C ARG A 121 -0.68 6.40 10.70
N SER A 122 -0.02 7.57 10.75
CA SER A 122 -0.20 8.65 9.77
C SER A 122 0.14 8.22 8.33
N PHE A 123 1.20 7.42 8.14
CA PHE A 123 1.53 6.83 6.85
C PHE A 123 0.39 5.98 6.30
N TYR A 124 -0.10 4.99 7.08
CA TYR A 124 -1.17 4.11 6.63
C TYR A 124 -2.49 4.84 6.38
N GLU A 125 -2.80 5.86 7.16
CA GLU A 125 -3.97 6.72 6.94
C GLU A 125 -3.90 7.41 5.58
N LYS A 126 -2.77 8.03 5.27
CA LYS A 126 -2.56 8.71 3.99
C LYS A 126 -2.55 7.76 2.80
N GLU A 127 -1.90 6.61 2.95
CA GLU A 127 -1.88 5.59 1.89
C GLU A 127 -3.28 5.02 1.63
N ALA A 128 -4.06 4.76 2.68
CA ALA A 128 -5.44 4.31 2.54
C ALA A 128 -6.32 5.34 1.79
N VAL A 129 -6.15 6.63 2.08
CA VAL A 129 -6.85 7.71 1.37
C VAL A 129 -6.38 7.82 -0.09
N ASN A 130 -5.07 7.84 -0.30
CA ASN A 130 -4.48 8.09 -1.63
C ASN A 130 -4.69 6.93 -2.60
N SER A 131 -4.69 5.70 -2.08
CA SER A 131 -4.86 4.47 -2.87
C SER A 131 -6.31 3.97 -2.88
N GLY A 132 -7.19 4.59 -2.10
CA GLY A 132 -8.59 4.18 -2.01
C GLY A 132 -8.78 2.78 -1.40
N TRP A 133 -7.91 2.38 -0.46
CA TRP A 133 -7.97 1.04 0.12
C TRP A 133 -9.28 0.79 0.86
N SER A 134 -9.81 -0.40 0.68
CA SER A 134 -10.83 -0.97 1.56
C SER A 134 -10.21 -1.31 2.94
N VAL A 135 -11.06 -1.55 3.93
CA VAL A 135 -10.59 -1.99 5.27
C VAL A 135 -9.76 -3.27 5.21
N ARG A 136 -10.13 -4.21 4.31
CA ARG A 136 -9.40 -5.48 4.14
C ARG A 136 -8.00 -5.24 3.55
N GLU A 137 -7.90 -4.35 2.57
CA GLU A 137 -6.63 -3.98 1.96
C GLU A 137 -5.74 -3.23 2.95
N LEU A 138 -6.29 -2.26 3.69
CA LEU A 138 -5.56 -1.58 4.76
C LEU A 138 -5.01 -2.57 5.79
N LYS A 139 -5.86 -3.47 6.28
CA LYS A 139 -5.45 -4.51 7.24
C LYS A 139 -4.32 -5.37 6.69
N ARG A 140 -4.45 -5.87 5.46
CA ARG A 140 -3.39 -6.65 4.80
C ARG A 140 -2.08 -5.87 4.71
N GLN A 141 -2.11 -4.59 4.34
CA GLN A 141 -0.91 -3.77 4.23
C GLN A 141 -0.24 -3.53 5.59
N ILE A 142 -1.03 -3.41 6.66
CA ILE A 142 -0.52 -3.34 8.04
C ILE A 142 0.11 -4.67 8.45
N GLU A 143 -0.56 -5.79 8.19
CA GLU A 143 -0.10 -7.14 8.53
C GLU A 143 1.19 -7.52 7.77
N SER A 144 1.26 -7.16 6.48
CA SER A 144 2.45 -7.39 5.64
C SER A 144 3.59 -6.39 5.88
N SER A 145 3.43 -5.49 6.87
CA SER A 145 4.45 -4.50 7.26
C SER A 145 4.95 -3.64 6.10
N LEU A 146 4.01 -3.12 5.29
CA LEU A 146 4.33 -2.31 4.11
C LEU A 146 5.25 -1.13 4.44
N TYR A 147 5.02 -0.45 5.57
CA TYR A 147 5.81 0.71 5.99
C TYR A 147 7.29 0.34 6.16
N GLU A 148 7.57 -0.73 6.88
CA GLU A 148 8.92 -1.23 7.12
C GLU A 148 9.59 -1.71 5.82
N ARG A 149 8.87 -2.46 4.99
CA ARG A 149 9.38 -2.93 3.70
C ARG A 149 9.78 -1.79 2.77
N LEU A 150 9.00 -0.72 2.73
CA LEU A 150 9.34 0.46 1.93
C LEU A 150 10.59 1.18 2.44
N LEU A 151 10.77 1.29 3.75
CA LEU A 151 11.95 1.89 4.33
C LEU A 151 13.21 1.06 4.04
N LEU A 152 13.09 -0.25 4.06
CA LEU A 152 14.20 -1.17 3.75
C LEU A 152 14.52 -1.23 2.26
N SER A 153 13.52 -1.13 1.37
CA SER A 153 13.69 -1.20 -0.09
C SER A 153 14.64 -0.14 -0.64
N SER A 154 14.69 1.00 0.00
CA SER A 154 15.48 2.14 -0.45
C SER A 154 16.98 2.04 -0.14
N GLY A 155 17.45 0.92 0.41
CA GLY A 155 18.86 0.66 0.71
C GLY A 155 19.46 1.45 1.87
N ASN A 156 19.04 2.70 2.07
CA ASN A 156 19.43 3.56 3.18
C ASN A 156 18.19 4.29 3.69
N ALA A 157 17.44 3.65 4.61
CA ALA A 157 16.40 4.35 5.35
C ALA A 157 17.07 5.48 6.14
N ASN A 158 16.75 6.70 5.79
CA ASN A 158 17.21 7.87 6.52
C ASN A 158 16.04 8.49 7.30
N LYS A 159 16.35 9.24 8.34
CA LYS A 159 15.34 9.89 9.19
C LYS A 159 14.40 10.80 8.39
N GLU A 160 14.92 11.51 7.42
CA GLU A 160 14.14 12.42 6.56
C GLU A 160 13.13 11.65 5.72
N LYS A 161 13.52 10.51 5.15
CA LYS A 161 12.62 9.64 4.38
C LYS A 161 11.52 9.04 5.25
N VAL A 162 11.85 8.57 6.46
CA VAL A 162 10.87 8.08 7.43
C VAL A 162 9.87 9.16 7.79
N LEU A 163 10.34 10.36 8.10
CA LEU A 163 9.48 11.50 8.45
C LEU A 163 8.62 11.95 7.25
N SER A 164 9.19 11.96 6.05
CA SER A 164 8.44 12.30 4.83
C SER A 164 7.34 11.31 4.54
N LEU A 165 7.62 10.00 4.62
CA LEU A 165 6.62 8.95 4.46
C LEU A 165 5.52 9.04 5.52
N ALA A 166 5.87 9.33 6.77
CA ALA A 166 4.90 9.51 7.84
C ALA A 166 4.02 10.76 7.64
N GLN A 167 4.57 11.83 7.09
CA GLN A 167 3.87 13.10 6.91
C GLN A 167 3.05 13.17 5.62
N LYS A 168 3.55 12.62 4.52
CA LYS A 168 2.97 12.80 3.17
C LYS A 168 2.42 11.52 2.55
N GLY A 169 2.79 10.34 3.08
CA GLY A 169 2.62 9.07 2.41
C GLY A 169 3.72 8.86 1.35
N ILE A 170 3.50 7.91 0.43
CA ILE A 170 4.46 7.65 -0.66
C ILE A 170 4.26 8.68 -1.76
N GLU A 171 5.28 9.48 -2.03
CA GLU A 171 5.36 10.30 -3.25
C GLU A 171 6.14 9.51 -4.30
N ILE A 172 5.45 9.09 -5.37
CA ILE A 172 6.08 8.38 -6.49
C ILE A 172 6.58 9.43 -7.48
N ALA A 173 7.88 9.67 -7.45
CA ALA A 173 8.55 10.63 -8.34
C ALA A 173 9.59 9.97 -9.24
N GLN A 174 10.14 8.83 -8.83
CA GLN A 174 11.20 8.11 -9.54
C GLN A 174 10.98 6.60 -9.51
N PRO A 175 11.60 5.82 -10.44
CA PRO A 175 11.42 4.37 -10.52
C PRO A 175 11.69 3.61 -9.22
N ALA A 176 12.66 4.03 -8.42
CA ALA A 176 12.97 3.40 -7.14
C ALA A 176 11.83 3.48 -6.11
N ASP A 177 10.93 4.46 -6.23
CA ASP A 177 9.83 4.66 -5.28
C ASP A 177 8.72 3.60 -5.40
N ILE A 178 8.64 2.89 -6.53
CA ILE A 178 7.67 1.79 -6.73
C ILE A 178 8.21 0.42 -6.32
N ILE A 179 9.49 0.32 -5.97
CA ILE A 179 10.12 -0.96 -5.66
C ILE A 179 9.85 -1.34 -4.20
N ARG A 180 9.53 -2.59 -3.97
CA ARG A 180 9.39 -3.21 -2.64
C ARG A 180 10.39 -4.36 -2.49
N ASP A 181 10.89 -4.55 -1.29
CA ASP A 181 11.81 -5.64 -0.99
C ASP A 181 11.66 -6.10 0.47
N PRO A 182 11.06 -7.25 0.71
CA PRO A 182 10.49 -8.18 -0.27
C PRO A 182 9.07 -7.79 -0.74
N TYR A 183 8.66 -8.31 -1.89
CA TYR A 183 7.25 -8.44 -2.25
C TYR A 183 6.64 -9.62 -1.50
N VAL A 184 5.35 -9.52 -1.15
CA VAL A 184 4.66 -10.52 -0.32
C VAL A 184 3.51 -11.15 -1.13
N PHE A 185 3.66 -12.44 -1.44
CA PHE A 185 2.74 -13.19 -2.31
C PHE A 185 2.01 -14.32 -1.55
N GLU A 186 1.77 -14.13 -0.26
CA GLU A 186 1.06 -15.09 0.60
C GLU A 186 -0.32 -15.48 0.06
N PHE A 187 -0.94 -14.56 -0.68
CA PHE A 187 -2.27 -14.75 -1.28
C PHE A 187 -2.29 -15.81 -2.38
N LEU A 188 -1.14 -16.25 -2.87
CA LEU A 188 -1.05 -17.33 -3.85
C LEU A 188 -1.29 -18.71 -3.21
N GLY A 189 -1.07 -18.84 -1.91
CA GLY A 189 -1.23 -20.09 -1.18
C GLY A 189 -0.24 -21.20 -1.63
N ILE A 190 0.88 -20.81 -2.25
CA ILE A 190 1.93 -21.75 -2.66
C ILE A 190 2.73 -22.15 -1.41
N PRO A 191 2.85 -23.45 -1.08
CA PRO A 191 3.63 -23.90 0.06
C PRO A 191 5.13 -23.63 -0.12
N GLU A 192 5.79 -23.08 0.90
CA GLU A 192 7.22 -22.74 0.88
C GLU A 192 8.14 -23.92 0.55
N ASN A 193 7.77 -25.11 0.99
CA ASN A 193 8.62 -26.31 0.89
C ASN A 193 8.36 -27.16 -0.35
N LYS A 194 7.53 -26.72 -1.28
CA LYS A 194 7.28 -27.45 -2.53
C LYS A 194 7.95 -26.76 -3.69
N PRO A 195 8.70 -27.50 -4.53
CA PRO A 195 9.23 -26.92 -5.75
C PRO A 195 8.07 -26.51 -6.68
N TYR A 196 8.21 -25.35 -7.31
CA TYR A 196 7.27 -24.83 -8.31
C TYR A 196 8.05 -24.24 -9.48
N LEU A 197 7.43 -24.23 -10.65
CA LEU A 197 8.00 -23.66 -11.86
C LEU A 197 7.73 -22.14 -11.96
N GLU A 198 8.51 -21.43 -12.74
CA GLU A 198 8.27 -20.01 -13.03
C GLU A 198 6.90 -19.81 -13.70
N SER A 199 6.52 -20.73 -14.62
CA SER A 199 5.18 -20.74 -15.24
C SER A 199 4.04 -20.91 -14.24
N ASP A 200 4.21 -21.73 -13.19
CA ASP A 200 3.19 -21.93 -12.17
C ASP A 200 3.00 -20.66 -11.33
N LEU A 201 4.10 -19.99 -10.99
CA LEU A 201 4.10 -18.71 -10.28
C LEU A 201 3.43 -17.63 -11.13
N GLU A 202 3.80 -17.50 -12.38
CA GLU A 202 3.21 -16.54 -13.32
C GLU A 202 1.69 -16.74 -13.43
N GLN A 203 1.25 -17.98 -13.68
CA GLN A 203 -0.16 -18.29 -13.79
C GLN A 203 -0.93 -17.99 -12.50
N ALA A 204 -0.36 -18.29 -11.33
CA ALA A 204 -0.96 -17.98 -10.04
C ALA A 204 -1.09 -16.46 -9.81
N LEU A 205 -0.09 -15.67 -10.21
CA LEU A 205 -0.13 -14.21 -10.13
C LEU A 205 -1.21 -13.63 -11.04
N VAL A 206 -1.34 -14.15 -12.26
CA VAL A 206 -2.40 -13.73 -13.19
C VAL A 206 -3.79 -14.05 -12.67
N MET A 207 -3.99 -15.24 -12.10
CA MET A 207 -5.28 -15.62 -11.48
C MET A 207 -5.64 -14.73 -10.28
N GLN A 208 -4.66 -14.13 -9.62
CA GLN A 208 -4.83 -13.25 -8.46
C GLN A 208 -4.39 -11.81 -8.78
N ILE A 209 -4.58 -11.38 -10.02
CA ILE A 209 -4.03 -10.10 -10.53
C ILE A 209 -4.43 -8.89 -9.68
N GLU A 210 -5.65 -8.87 -9.12
CA GLU A 210 -6.09 -7.77 -8.24
C GLU A 210 -5.22 -7.65 -6.99
N LYS A 211 -4.89 -8.80 -6.38
CA LYS A 211 -4.02 -8.83 -5.19
C LYS A 211 -2.58 -8.52 -5.55
N PHE A 212 -2.14 -8.96 -6.74
CA PHE A 212 -0.82 -8.63 -7.23
C PHE A 212 -0.69 -7.13 -7.53
N LEU A 213 -1.68 -6.51 -8.15
CA LEU A 213 -1.71 -5.06 -8.36
C LEU A 213 -1.70 -4.27 -7.03
N LEU A 214 -2.42 -4.76 -6.01
CA LEU A 214 -2.35 -4.18 -4.67
C LEU A 214 -0.95 -4.28 -4.09
N GLU A 215 -0.27 -5.41 -4.29
CA GLU A 215 1.10 -5.61 -3.83
C GLU A 215 2.11 -4.78 -4.64
N LEU A 216 1.95 -4.63 -5.94
CA LEU A 216 2.78 -3.74 -6.76
C LEU A 216 2.64 -2.27 -6.31
N GLY A 217 1.43 -1.83 -5.99
CA GLY A 217 1.17 -0.50 -5.47
C GLY A 217 0.45 0.43 -6.44
N ARG A 218 0.61 1.74 -6.22
CA ARG A 218 -0.15 2.77 -6.95
C ARG A 218 0.31 2.94 -8.39
N GLY A 219 -0.67 3.20 -9.25
CA GLY A 219 -0.43 3.60 -10.63
C GLY A 219 -0.26 2.46 -11.62
N PHE A 220 -0.13 1.22 -11.17
CA PHE A 220 0.05 0.07 -12.06
C PHE A 220 -1.23 -0.27 -12.81
N MET A 221 -1.06 -0.54 -14.09
CA MET A 221 -2.08 -1.04 -15.00
C MET A 221 -1.52 -2.29 -15.67
N PHE A 222 -2.27 -3.38 -15.67
CA PHE A 222 -1.85 -4.63 -16.30
C PHE A 222 -2.00 -4.52 -17.82
N VAL A 223 -0.92 -4.82 -18.54
CA VAL A 223 -0.87 -4.83 -20.01
C VAL A 223 -1.01 -6.25 -20.55
N GLY A 224 -0.24 -7.20 -20.00
CA GLY A 224 -0.31 -8.59 -20.42
C GLY A 224 0.83 -9.44 -19.88
N THR A 225 0.77 -10.73 -20.20
CA THR A 225 1.82 -11.70 -19.93
C THR A 225 2.40 -12.23 -21.22
N GLN A 226 3.59 -12.83 -21.13
CA GLN A 226 4.30 -13.48 -22.25
C GLN A 226 4.32 -12.60 -23.53
N GLN A 227 4.62 -11.30 -23.30
CA GLN A 227 4.66 -10.34 -24.39
C GLN A 227 5.84 -10.60 -25.32
N ARG A 228 5.53 -10.94 -26.56
CA ARG A 228 6.54 -11.36 -27.54
C ARG A 228 7.34 -10.17 -28.06
N ILE A 229 8.65 -10.31 -27.99
CA ILE A 229 9.64 -9.45 -28.66
C ILE A 229 10.28 -10.27 -29.78
N THR A 230 10.42 -9.67 -30.97
CA THR A 230 11.07 -10.35 -32.10
C THR A 230 12.27 -9.56 -32.58
N LEU A 231 13.45 -10.14 -32.45
CA LEU A 231 14.72 -9.57 -32.93
C LEU A 231 15.38 -10.56 -33.90
N ASN A 232 15.63 -10.15 -35.13
CA ASN A 232 16.27 -10.98 -36.15
C ASN A 232 15.68 -12.40 -36.26
N ASN A 233 14.35 -12.51 -36.35
CA ASN A 233 13.61 -13.78 -36.41
C ASN A 233 13.72 -14.66 -35.14
N THR A 234 14.32 -14.16 -34.05
CA THR A 234 14.33 -14.83 -32.75
C THR A 234 13.25 -14.24 -31.88
N HIS A 235 12.46 -15.09 -31.25
CA HIS A 235 11.34 -14.69 -30.37
C HIS A 235 11.76 -14.80 -28.91
N TYR A 236 11.50 -13.74 -28.18
CA TYR A 236 11.67 -13.64 -26.74
C TYR A 236 10.33 -13.27 -26.11
N TYR A 237 10.15 -13.56 -24.84
CA TYR A 237 8.90 -13.32 -24.14
C TYR A 237 9.18 -12.67 -22.81
N VAL A 238 8.49 -11.55 -22.53
CA VAL A 238 8.51 -10.88 -21.24
C VAL A 238 7.45 -11.50 -20.37
N ASP A 239 7.78 -11.98 -19.19
CA ASP A 239 6.83 -12.71 -18.32
C ASP A 239 5.60 -11.88 -18.04
N MET A 240 5.74 -10.64 -17.51
CA MET A 240 4.63 -9.75 -17.24
C MET A 240 4.96 -8.31 -17.60
N VAL A 241 4.01 -7.62 -18.21
CA VAL A 241 4.12 -6.21 -18.57
C VAL A 241 3.01 -5.40 -17.93
N PHE A 242 3.40 -4.32 -17.31
CA PHE A 242 2.53 -3.30 -16.72
C PHE A 242 2.88 -1.94 -17.30
N TYR A 243 1.96 -0.98 -17.14
CA TYR A 243 2.22 0.44 -17.35
C TYR A 243 1.95 1.18 -16.04
N ASN A 244 2.89 2.00 -15.58
CA ASN A 244 2.68 2.83 -14.40
C ASN A 244 2.31 4.26 -14.83
N LYS A 245 1.03 4.63 -14.66
CA LYS A 245 0.50 5.93 -15.09
C LYS A 245 1.07 7.13 -14.34
N ILE A 246 1.63 6.94 -13.14
CA ILE A 246 2.23 8.03 -12.34
C ILE A 246 3.61 8.34 -12.88
N LEU A 247 4.39 7.30 -13.13
CA LEU A 247 5.73 7.40 -13.73
C LEU A 247 5.69 7.54 -15.25
N ARG A 248 4.53 7.33 -15.90
CA ARG A 248 4.37 7.32 -17.35
C ARG A 248 5.43 6.44 -18.01
N ALA A 249 5.51 5.19 -17.57
CA ALA A 249 6.53 4.25 -18.01
C ALA A 249 5.99 2.82 -18.02
N TYR A 250 6.41 2.03 -19.00
CA TYR A 250 6.24 0.58 -18.96
C TYR A 250 7.08 -0.02 -17.82
N VAL A 251 6.53 -1.04 -17.17
CA VAL A 251 7.21 -1.81 -16.13
C VAL A 251 7.22 -3.28 -16.55
N LEU A 252 8.39 -3.78 -16.86
CA LEU A 252 8.63 -5.16 -17.28
C LEU A 252 9.05 -5.97 -16.07
N ILE A 253 8.35 -7.06 -15.80
CA ILE A 253 8.65 -7.94 -14.67
C ILE A 253 9.11 -9.29 -15.22
N GLU A 254 10.27 -9.72 -14.75
CA GLU A 254 10.85 -11.04 -14.99
C GLU A 254 10.77 -11.85 -13.68
N LEU A 255 10.23 -13.05 -13.73
CA LEU A 255 10.06 -13.93 -12.59
C LEU A 255 11.18 -14.97 -12.54
N LYS A 256 11.78 -15.17 -11.38
CA LYS A 256 12.77 -16.20 -11.14
C LYS A 256 12.46 -16.95 -9.86
N THR A 257 12.35 -18.27 -9.93
CA THR A 257 12.14 -19.15 -8.77
C THR A 257 13.44 -19.47 -8.02
N LYS A 258 14.55 -18.89 -8.46
CA LYS A 258 15.89 -19.05 -7.89
C LYS A 258 16.53 -17.69 -7.61
N LYS A 259 17.83 -17.71 -7.32
CA LYS A 259 18.64 -16.50 -7.16
C LYS A 259 18.70 -15.68 -8.44
N LEU A 260 18.91 -14.38 -8.30
CA LEU A 260 19.27 -13.49 -9.39
C LEU A 260 20.52 -13.99 -10.13
N THR A 261 20.47 -13.97 -11.46
CA THR A 261 21.61 -14.29 -12.31
C THR A 261 21.95 -13.13 -13.26
N PRO A 262 23.21 -12.98 -13.67
CA PRO A 262 23.62 -11.95 -14.65
C PRO A 262 22.88 -12.09 -15.99
N GLU A 263 22.55 -13.32 -16.40
CA GLU A 263 21.81 -13.59 -17.63
C GLU A 263 20.40 -13.00 -17.57
N ALA A 264 19.70 -13.13 -16.44
CA ALA A 264 18.37 -12.54 -16.25
C ALA A 264 18.43 -11.01 -16.34
N ALA A 265 19.45 -10.38 -15.76
CA ALA A 265 19.66 -8.94 -15.84
C ALA A 265 19.96 -8.49 -17.28
N GLY A 266 20.81 -9.23 -18.01
CA GLY A 266 21.11 -8.96 -19.42
C GLY A 266 19.90 -9.12 -20.33
N GLN A 267 19.08 -10.15 -20.09
CA GLN A 267 17.85 -10.40 -20.83
C GLN A 267 16.84 -9.26 -20.60
N LEU A 268 16.59 -8.88 -19.36
CA LEU A 268 15.69 -7.78 -19.05
C LEU A 268 16.18 -6.45 -19.62
N ASN A 269 17.49 -6.18 -19.58
CA ASN A 269 18.06 -4.99 -20.21
C ASN A 269 17.81 -4.93 -21.72
N MET A 270 17.91 -6.06 -22.42
CA MET A 270 17.56 -6.16 -23.84
C MET A 270 16.06 -5.82 -24.05
N TYR A 271 15.18 -6.32 -23.21
CA TYR A 271 13.75 -6.03 -23.29
C TYR A 271 13.45 -4.54 -23.07
N LEU A 272 14.10 -3.92 -22.08
CA LEU A 272 13.95 -2.48 -21.83
C LEU A 272 14.40 -1.65 -23.03
N ASN A 273 15.53 -1.98 -23.64
CA ASN A 273 16.01 -1.29 -24.84
C ASN A 273 15.02 -1.44 -26.01
N TYR A 274 14.43 -2.63 -26.18
CA TYR A 274 13.39 -2.83 -27.19
C TYR A 274 12.15 -1.99 -26.92
N TYR A 275 11.66 -1.99 -25.68
CA TYR A 275 10.49 -1.18 -25.31
C TYR A 275 10.75 0.32 -25.48
N ALA A 276 11.93 0.79 -25.12
CA ALA A 276 12.32 2.18 -25.30
C ALA A 276 12.36 2.61 -26.77
N ALA A 277 12.77 1.69 -27.68
CA ALA A 277 12.93 1.99 -29.08
C ALA A 277 11.65 1.77 -29.93
N GLU A 278 10.88 0.72 -29.60
CA GLU A 278 9.83 0.21 -30.49
C GLU A 278 8.40 0.28 -29.91
N VAL A 279 8.27 0.45 -28.56
CA VAL A 279 6.98 0.34 -27.89
C VAL A 279 6.55 1.65 -27.20
N ASN A 280 7.50 2.36 -26.59
CA ASN A 280 7.23 3.61 -25.89
C ASN A 280 6.66 4.67 -26.85
N ASP A 281 5.66 5.39 -26.37
CA ASP A 281 5.25 6.66 -27.01
C ASP A 281 6.29 7.75 -26.69
N HIS A 282 6.29 8.84 -27.50
CA HIS A 282 7.26 9.93 -27.36
C HIS A 282 7.20 10.61 -25.99
N ASP A 283 6.04 10.55 -25.34
CA ASP A 283 5.78 11.15 -24.03
C ASP A 283 6.05 10.21 -22.85
N ASP A 284 6.41 8.96 -23.12
CA ASP A 284 6.72 8.00 -22.06
C ASP A 284 8.14 8.19 -21.53
N ASN A 285 8.28 7.98 -20.24
CA ASN A 285 9.59 7.89 -19.61
C ASN A 285 10.24 6.52 -19.94
N PRO A 286 11.56 6.41 -19.79
CA PRO A 286 12.26 5.15 -20.02
C PRO A 286 11.61 3.99 -19.23
N PRO A 287 11.47 2.81 -19.85
CA PRO A 287 10.85 1.66 -19.22
C PRO A 287 11.65 1.18 -18.01
N ILE A 288 10.96 0.52 -17.09
CA ILE A 288 11.48 0.06 -15.80
C ILE A 288 11.47 -1.47 -15.80
N GLY A 289 12.57 -2.08 -15.37
CA GLY A 289 12.70 -3.53 -15.23
C GLY A 289 12.71 -3.95 -13.76
N ILE A 290 11.95 -4.97 -13.41
CA ILE A 290 11.94 -5.57 -12.07
C ILE A 290 12.19 -7.07 -12.22
N ILE A 291 13.28 -7.58 -11.63
CA ILE A 291 13.52 -9.01 -11.51
C ILE A 291 13.03 -9.44 -10.12
N LEU A 292 12.01 -10.29 -10.09
CA LEU A 292 11.49 -10.88 -8.86
C LEU A 292 12.12 -12.26 -8.67
N CYS A 293 12.88 -12.44 -7.58
CA CYS A 293 13.60 -13.67 -7.28
C CYS A 293 13.39 -14.10 -5.82
N THR A 294 13.66 -15.36 -5.51
CA THR A 294 13.52 -15.87 -4.13
C THR A 294 14.64 -15.43 -3.22
N ASP A 295 15.83 -15.19 -3.79
CA ASP A 295 17.00 -14.76 -3.04
C ASP A 295 17.88 -13.84 -3.92
N LYS A 296 18.45 -12.81 -3.30
CA LYS A 296 19.45 -11.95 -3.93
C LYS A 296 20.62 -11.78 -2.98
N ASP A 297 21.80 -12.13 -3.47
CA ASP A 297 23.04 -11.68 -2.84
C ASP A 297 23.22 -10.21 -3.21
N GLY A 298 23.26 -9.33 -2.20
CA GLY A 298 23.34 -7.88 -2.42
C GLY A 298 24.58 -7.49 -3.24
N VAL A 299 25.70 -8.12 -3.00
CA VAL A 299 26.97 -7.88 -3.75
C VAL A 299 26.84 -8.39 -5.18
N ALA A 300 26.35 -9.61 -5.36
CA ALA A 300 26.16 -10.18 -6.71
C ALA A 300 25.12 -9.38 -7.52
N ALA A 301 24.06 -8.90 -6.90
CA ALA A 301 23.06 -8.05 -7.54
C ALA A 301 23.65 -6.69 -7.97
N GLU A 302 24.46 -6.06 -7.13
CA GLU A 302 25.14 -4.80 -7.45
C GLU A 302 26.05 -4.96 -8.69
N TYR A 303 26.84 -6.03 -8.74
CA TYR A 303 27.70 -6.31 -9.90
C TYR A 303 26.90 -6.74 -11.15
N ALA A 304 25.84 -7.54 -11.00
CA ALA A 304 25.00 -7.96 -12.12
C ALA A 304 24.24 -6.80 -12.75
N LEU A 305 23.84 -5.81 -11.97
CA LEU A 305 23.14 -4.61 -12.42
C LEU A 305 24.08 -3.45 -12.72
N GLY A 306 25.33 -3.51 -12.25
CA GLY A 306 26.34 -2.48 -12.44
C GLY A 306 26.64 -2.27 -13.92
N GLY A 307 26.55 -1.02 -14.38
CA GLY A 307 26.78 -0.65 -15.79
C GLY A 307 25.60 -0.91 -16.73
N LEU A 308 24.49 -1.51 -16.25
CA LEU A 308 23.22 -1.59 -16.97
C LEU A 308 22.39 -0.30 -16.75
N SER A 309 21.22 -0.26 -17.37
CA SER A 309 20.27 0.83 -17.16
C SER A 309 19.97 1.04 -15.67
N ASN A 310 19.97 2.29 -15.20
CA ASN A 310 19.59 2.67 -13.82
C ASN A 310 18.13 2.33 -13.49
N ASN A 311 17.35 1.87 -14.45
CA ASN A 311 15.94 1.51 -14.30
C ASN A 311 15.73 0.00 -14.13
N ILE A 312 16.78 -0.81 -13.88
CA ILE A 312 16.66 -2.23 -13.57
C ILE A 312 16.83 -2.45 -12.06
N PHE A 313 15.85 -3.10 -11.46
CA PHE A 313 15.81 -3.40 -10.04
C PHE A 313 15.68 -4.91 -9.84
N ALA A 314 16.39 -5.45 -8.88
CA ALA A 314 16.17 -6.81 -8.40
C ALA A 314 15.50 -6.75 -7.02
N SER A 315 14.46 -7.52 -6.83
CA SER A 315 13.73 -7.58 -5.57
C SER A 315 13.41 -9.02 -5.19
N ARG A 316 13.42 -9.29 -3.89
CA ARG A 316 12.96 -10.58 -3.38
C ARG A 316 11.45 -10.63 -3.36
N TYR A 317 10.91 -11.83 -3.43
CA TYR A 317 9.55 -12.10 -3.03
C TYR A 317 9.50 -13.22 -1.99
N VAL A 318 8.48 -13.19 -1.15
CA VAL A 318 8.19 -14.22 -0.16
C VAL A 318 6.74 -14.68 -0.32
N LEU A 319 6.50 -15.98 -0.08
CA LEU A 319 5.19 -16.61 -0.22
C LEU A 319 4.40 -16.67 1.09
N TYR A 320 4.88 -15.99 2.11
CA TYR A 320 4.31 -15.94 3.46
C TYR A 320 4.30 -14.52 4.01
N MET A 321 3.52 -14.29 5.05
CA MET A 321 3.58 -13.01 5.77
C MET A 321 4.92 -12.85 6.47
N PRO A 322 5.61 -11.73 6.29
CA PRO A 322 6.90 -11.49 6.93
C PRO A 322 6.73 -11.35 8.44
N ASP A 323 7.76 -11.75 9.18
CA ASP A 323 7.84 -11.52 10.61
C ASP A 323 7.98 -10.02 10.90
N LYS A 324 6.94 -9.46 11.51
CA LYS A 324 6.84 -8.04 11.80
C LYS A 324 7.91 -7.57 12.77
N GLU A 325 8.24 -8.37 13.78
CA GLU A 325 9.23 -8.02 14.80
C GLU A 325 10.63 -7.97 14.18
N GLN A 326 10.95 -8.90 13.29
CA GLN A 326 12.21 -8.91 12.55
C GLN A 326 12.33 -7.68 11.63
N LEU A 327 11.27 -7.30 10.90
CA LEU A 327 11.30 -6.13 10.04
C LEU A 327 11.47 -4.83 10.85
N VAL A 328 10.76 -4.70 11.97
CA VAL A 328 10.92 -3.53 12.86
C VAL A 328 12.34 -3.44 13.37
N ALA A 329 12.91 -4.55 13.86
CA ALA A 329 14.29 -4.59 14.34
C ALA A 329 15.31 -4.22 13.25
N GLN A 330 15.08 -4.64 12.00
CA GLN A 330 15.93 -4.25 10.86
C GLN A 330 15.86 -2.75 10.58
N VAL A 331 14.66 -2.17 10.57
CA VAL A 331 14.48 -0.71 10.40
C VAL A 331 15.17 0.05 11.52
N GLU A 332 14.98 -0.35 12.77
CA GLU A 332 15.63 0.28 13.93
C GLU A 332 17.15 0.20 13.85
N ALA A 333 17.70 -0.95 13.43
CA ALA A 333 19.15 -1.11 13.25
C ALA A 333 19.71 -0.18 12.15
N VAL A 334 18.97 0.01 11.05
CA VAL A 334 19.36 0.93 9.97
C VAL A 334 19.31 2.38 10.45
N LEU A 335 18.24 2.76 11.14
CA LEU A 335 18.09 4.11 11.70
C LEU A 335 19.17 4.43 12.76
N LYS A 336 19.50 3.48 13.62
CA LYS A 336 20.57 3.62 14.60
C LYS A 336 21.93 3.88 13.94
N LYS A 337 22.29 3.05 12.94
CA LYS A 337 23.54 3.25 12.18
C LYS A 337 23.62 4.61 11.49
N TRP A 338 22.50 5.16 11.07
CA TRP A 338 22.44 6.48 10.48
C TRP A 338 22.65 7.59 11.51
N HIS A 339 22.08 7.48 12.72
CA HIS A 339 22.30 8.42 13.80
C HIS A 339 23.79 8.43 14.23
N ASP A 340 24.37 7.24 14.46
CA ASP A 340 25.75 7.09 14.89
C ASP A 340 26.75 7.70 13.89
N LYS A 341 26.43 7.67 12.57
CA LYS A 341 27.25 8.31 11.53
C LYS A 341 27.14 9.83 11.51
N ASN A 342 25.98 10.38 11.83
CA ASN A 342 25.78 11.84 11.80
C ASN A 342 26.23 12.53 13.08
N ASP A 343 26.13 11.86 14.24
CA ASP A 343 26.61 12.37 15.51
C ASP A 343 28.16 12.29 15.65
N GLY A 344 28.82 11.43 14.87
CA GLY A 344 30.28 11.33 14.79
C GLY A 344 30.97 12.36 13.88
N ASN A 345 30.20 13.16 13.14
CA ASN A 345 30.69 14.21 12.24
C ASN A 345 30.47 15.64 12.78
N GLN A 346 30.07 15.81 14.04
CA GLN A 346 30.09 17.06 14.79
C GLN A 346 31.24 17.02 15.79
#